data_755e284dc948182209ea33654858bee0
#
_entry.id   755e284dc948182209ea33654858bee0
#
_cell.length_a   1.000
_cell.length_b   1.000
_cell.length_c   1.000
_cell.angle_alpha   90.00
_cell.angle_beta   90.00
_cell.angle_gamma   90.00
#
_symmetry.space_group_name_H-M   'P 1'
#
loop_
_entity.id
_entity.type
_entity.pdbx_description
1 polymer ?
#
loop_
_entity_poly.entity_id
_entity_poly.type
_entity_poly.pdbx_seq_one_letter_code
_entity_poly.pdbx_strand_id
1 'polypeptide(L)'
;MTEEQTTQQMLMELIKEECTIDTTEVLEYPPTALSLGEKTIQTKGGDITIPIPIGTYGNFSFVQAPPKTKKTFFASLLASVYLSGGNNFGGKLKGHREGRCLIHFDTEQGHWHSQRVFKRVIDMANVKDVGCYQTFALRTISYKQRIQFIEFILKENKDKNGLVVIDGVADLVSDVNNLEESNLCVQKIMEWSAKYNCHIMTVIHSNYGSDKPTGHLGSFLEKKTETQIQLEANTVNKEWVTVSCKRSRGYAFETFSFSINEFGLPFVVGEIYDPLEYFVVPKNKILE
;
A
#
# COMPACT_ATOMS: atom_id res chain seq x y z
N MET A 1 26.43 -21.99 33.54
CA MET A 1 26.00 -21.21 32.34
C MET A 1 26.64 -19.85 32.43
N THR A 2 27.21 -19.36 31.35
CA THR A 2 27.72 -17.99 31.29
C THR A 2 26.54 -17.00 31.20
N GLU A 3 26.77 -15.75 31.56
CA GLU A 3 25.74 -14.69 31.48
C GLU A 3 25.19 -14.55 30.04
N GLU A 4 26.04 -14.72 29.04
CA GLU A 4 25.69 -14.72 27.63
C GLU A 4 24.79 -15.89 27.23
N GLN A 5 25.05 -17.10 27.75
CA GLN A 5 24.19 -18.28 27.53
C GLN A 5 22.82 -18.11 28.16
N THR A 6 22.75 -17.49 29.34
CA THR A 6 21.47 -17.21 30.02
C THR A 6 20.65 -16.19 29.24
N THR A 7 21.27 -15.12 28.74
CA THR A 7 20.62 -14.08 27.92
C THR A 7 20.09 -14.67 26.60
N GLN A 8 20.87 -15.52 25.93
CA GLN A 8 20.45 -16.16 24.69
C GLN A 8 19.28 -17.15 24.92
N GLN A 9 19.28 -17.88 26.03
CA GLN A 9 18.18 -18.79 26.38
C GLN A 9 16.88 -18.02 26.65
N MET A 10 16.96 -16.92 27.43
CA MET A 10 15.79 -16.05 27.67
C MET A 10 15.24 -15.46 26.38
N LEU A 11 16.11 -15.05 25.46
CA LEU A 11 15.67 -14.55 24.14
C LEU A 11 14.91 -15.64 23.33
N MET A 12 15.42 -16.89 23.34
CA MET A 12 14.76 -17.99 22.63
C MET A 12 13.42 -18.37 23.27
N GLU A 13 13.28 -18.26 24.58
CA GLU A 13 12.01 -18.47 25.27
C GLU A 13 10.97 -17.39 24.90
N LEU A 14 11.38 -16.11 24.84
CA LEU A 14 10.52 -15.02 24.36
C LEU A 14 10.08 -15.22 22.91
N ILE A 15 11.01 -15.58 22.02
CA ILE A 15 10.70 -15.89 20.62
C ILE A 15 9.73 -17.08 20.53
N LYS A 16 9.94 -18.12 21.33
CA LYS A 16 9.05 -19.29 21.37
C LYS A 16 7.65 -18.88 21.78
N GLU A 17 7.49 -18.07 22.82
CA GLU A 17 6.20 -17.57 23.29
C GLU A 17 5.50 -16.75 22.20
N GLU A 18 6.22 -15.83 21.56
CA GLU A 18 5.69 -14.98 20.47
C GLU A 18 5.31 -15.79 19.23
N CYS A 19 6.09 -16.85 18.89
CA CYS A 19 5.88 -17.65 17.69
C CYS A 19 4.93 -18.84 17.88
N THR A 20 4.53 -19.16 19.13
CA THR A 20 3.62 -20.29 19.40
C THR A 20 2.19 -19.90 19.04
N ILE A 21 1.53 -20.72 18.22
CA ILE A 21 0.12 -20.55 17.85
C ILE A 21 -0.67 -21.67 18.53
N ASP A 22 -1.66 -21.27 19.33
CA ASP A 22 -2.65 -22.20 19.87
C ASP A 22 -3.68 -22.56 18.79
N THR A 23 -3.62 -23.79 18.29
CA THR A 23 -4.53 -24.27 17.24
C THR A 23 -5.97 -24.48 17.71
N THR A 24 -6.23 -24.38 19.01
CA THR A 24 -7.58 -24.45 19.60
C THR A 24 -8.24 -23.09 19.68
N GLU A 25 -7.48 -22.00 19.56
CA GLU A 25 -7.97 -20.64 19.51
C GLU A 25 -8.59 -20.34 18.14
N VAL A 26 -9.75 -19.69 18.14
CA VAL A 26 -10.37 -19.19 16.90
C VAL A 26 -9.81 -17.81 16.60
N LEU A 27 -8.84 -17.76 15.72
CA LEU A 27 -8.29 -16.49 15.25
C LEU A 27 -9.26 -15.80 14.28
N GLU A 28 -9.48 -14.51 14.45
CA GLU A 28 -10.22 -13.70 13.51
C GLU A 28 -9.40 -13.48 12.23
N TYR A 29 -10.12 -13.35 11.10
CA TYR A 29 -9.47 -12.95 9.85
C TYR A 29 -8.86 -11.55 10.00
N PRO A 30 -7.63 -11.30 9.52
CA PRO A 30 -6.99 -9.99 9.64
C PRO A 30 -7.90 -8.89 9.09
N PRO A 31 -8.10 -7.79 9.84
CA PRO A 31 -8.95 -6.70 9.37
C PRO A 31 -8.44 -6.14 8.04
N THR A 32 -9.38 -5.83 7.15
CA THR A 32 -9.07 -5.27 5.83
C THR A 32 -8.63 -3.82 5.96
N ALA A 33 -7.59 -3.43 5.24
CA ALA A 33 -7.15 -2.03 5.12
C ALA A 33 -7.74 -1.36 3.87
N LEU A 34 -7.70 -2.08 2.74
CA LEU A 34 -8.25 -1.65 1.45
C LEU A 34 -8.97 -2.83 0.80
N SER A 35 -10.14 -2.59 0.18
CA SER A 35 -10.91 -3.61 -0.54
C SER A 35 -11.47 -3.08 -1.85
N LEU A 36 -11.73 -4.00 -2.79
CA LEU A 36 -12.48 -3.73 -4.01
C LEU A 36 -13.59 -4.77 -4.19
N GLY A 37 -14.84 -4.33 -4.03
CA GLY A 37 -16.01 -5.19 -4.08
C GLY A 37 -16.18 -6.05 -2.83
N GLU A 38 -17.19 -6.90 -2.88
CA GLU A 38 -17.61 -7.77 -1.79
C GLU A 38 -17.94 -9.16 -2.32
N LYS A 39 -17.86 -10.18 -1.47
CA LYS A 39 -18.23 -11.55 -1.78
C LYS A 39 -19.12 -12.12 -0.70
N THR A 40 -20.25 -12.69 -1.11
CA THR A 40 -21.12 -13.43 -0.21
C THR A 40 -20.67 -14.89 -0.12
N ILE A 41 -20.50 -15.38 1.09
CA ILE A 41 -20.10 -16.74 1.43
C ILE A 41 -21.21 -17.39 2.20
N GLN A 42 -21.64 -18.58 1.75
CA GLN A 42 -22.61 -19.40 2.46
C GLN A 42 -21.94 -20.13 3.62
N THR A 43 -22.46 -19.93 4.81
CA THR A 43 -21.99 -20.63 6.03
C THR A 43 -23.12 -21.42 6.67
N LYS A 44 -22.78 -22.30 7.63
CA LYS A 44 -23.80 -23.05 8.42
C LYS A 44 -24.72 -22.11 9.24
N GLY A 45 -24.28 -20.89 9.51
CA GLY A 45 -25.04 -19.87 10.26
C GLY A 45 -25.79 -18.87 9.38
N GLY A 46 -25.77 -19.04 8.04
CA GLY A 46 -26.36 -18.13 7.05
C GLY A 46 -25.31 -17.51 6.14
N ASP A 47 -25.77 -16.67 5.23
CA ASP A 47 -24.89 -15.97 4.28
C ASP A 47 -24.20 -14.80 4.98
N ILE A 48 -22.88 -14.69 4.79
CA ILE A 48 -22.06 -13.57 5.24
C ILE A 48 -21.44 -12.87 4.03
N THR A 49 -21.43 -11.55 4.04
CA THR A 49 -20.77 -10.75 2.99
C THR A 49 -19.48 -10.19 3.56
N ILE A 50 -18.37 -10.46 2.87
CA ILE A 50 -17.04 -10.02 3.25
C ILE A 50 -16.46 -9.13 2.15
N PRO A 51 -15.64 -8.11 2.51
CA PRO A 51 -14.90 -7.34 1.51
C PRO A 51 -13.87 -8.23 0.81
N ILE A 52 -13.62 -7.97 -0.48
CA ILE A 52 -12.51 -8.58 -1.22
C ILE A 52 -11.28 -7.71 -0.97
N PRO A 53 -10.28 -8.17 -0.20
CA PRO A 53 -9.18 -7.33 0.21
C PRO A 53 -8.18 -7.07 -0.94
N ILE A 54 -7.78 -5.82 -1.09
CA ILE A 54 -6.54 -5.43 -1.77
C ILE A 54 -5.38 -5.62 -0.80
N GLY A 55 -5.62 -5.39 0.49
CA GLY A 55 -4.67 -5.62 1.55
C GLY A 55 -5.30 -5.64 2.93
N THR A 56 -4.73 -6.46 3.81
CA THR A 56 -5.13 -6.60 5.21
C THR A 56 -4.03 -6.09 6.14
N TYR A 57 -4.38 -5.70 7.36
CA TYR A 57 -3.39 -5.33 8.37
C TYR A 57 -2.51 -6.53 8.76
N GLY A 58 -1.24 -6.28 9.06
CA GLY A 58 -0.24 -7.31 9.29
C GLY A 58 0.38 -7.90 8.01
N ASN A 59 -0.03 -7.44 6.83
CA ASN A 59 0.45 -7.92 5.54
C ASN A 59 0.94 -6.79 4.63
N PHE A 60 1.49 -7.14 3.49
CA PHE A 60 1.88 -6.17 2.46
C PHE A 60 1.40 -6.56 1.07
N SER A 61 1.19 -5.56 0.24
CA SER A 61 0.91 -5.69 -1.19
C SER A 61 1.92 -4.88 -2.00
N PHE A 62 2.03 -5.16 -3.29
CA PHE A 62 2.80 -4.31 -4.17
C PHE A 62 2.11 -4.05 -5.50
N VAL A 63 2.37 -2.88 -6.02
CA VAL A 63 1.94 -2.40 -7.34
C VAL A 63 3.11 -2.46 -8.29
N GLN A 64 2.96 -3.22 -9.38
CA GLN A 64 3.95 -3.21 -10.44
C GLN A 64 3.39 -2.63 -11.73
N ALA A 65 4.23 -1.95 -12.46
CA ALA A 65 3.88 -1.43 -13.77
C ALA A 65 5.11 -1.04 -14.59
N PRO A 66 5.04 -1.04 -15.91
CA PRO A 66 6.04 -0.42 -16.76
C PRO A 66 6.28 1.06 -16.40
N PRO A 67 7.43 1.63 -16.78
CA PRO A 67 7.66 3.07 -16.64
C PRO A 67 6.54 3.88 -17.32
N LYS A 68 6.19 5.03 -16.74
CA LYS A 68 5.16 5.96 -17.26
C LYS A 68 3.71 5.43 -17.28
N THR A 69 3.41 4.34 -16.57
CA THR A 69 2.06 3.78 -16.44
C THR A 69 1.29 4.37 -15.24
N LYS A 70 1.54 5.63 -14.90
CA LYS A 70 0.77 6.39 -13.90
C LYS A 70 0.73 5.74 -12.49
N LYS A 71 1.77 4.99 -12.07
CA LYS A 71 1.85 4.30 -10.76
C LYS A 71 1.57 5.21 -9.57
N THR A 72 2.24 6.34 -9.50
CA THR A 72 2.07 7.34 -8.42
C THR A 72 0.65 7.91 -8.37
N PHE A 73 -0.05 8.00 -9.51
CA PHE A 73 -1.47 8.37 -9.53
C PHE A 73 -2.35 7.28 -8.93
N PHE A 74 -2.06 6.02 -9.24
CA PHE A 74 -2.76 4.89 -8.65
C PHE A 74 -2.49 4.78 -7.13
N ALA A 75 -1.24 4.96 -6.70
CA ALA A 75 -0.90 5.04 -5.28
C ALA A 75 -1.66 6.18 -4.57
N SER A 76 -1.77 7.36 -5.23
CA SER A 76 -2.57 8.48 -4.70
C SER A 76 -4.07 8.14 -4.60
N LEU A 77 -4.63 7.40 -5.58
CA LEU A 77 -6.02 6.96 -5.55
C LEU A 77 -6.27 6.06 -4.34
N LEU A 78 -5.47 5.01 -4.14
CA LEU A 78 -5.62 4.10 -3.00
C LEU A 78 -5.39 4.80 -1.66
N ALA A 79 -4.39 5.68 -1.58
CA ALA A 79 -4.11 6.49 -0.40
C ALA A 79 -5.30 7.42 -0.06
N SER A 80 -5.92 8.02 -1.07
CA SER A 80 -7.09 8.91 -0.88
C SER A 80 -8.32 8.13 -0.41
N VAL A 81 -8.58 6.97 -1.00
CA VAL A 81 -9.66 6.05 -0.57
C VAL A 81 -9.46 5.65 0.89
N TYR A 82 -8.23 5.30 1.26
CA TYR A 82 -7.91 4.96 2.65
C TYR A 82 -8.09 6.15 3.59
N LEU A 83 -7.56 7.31 3.24
CA LEU A 83 -7.62 8.51 4.06
C LEU A 83 -9.05 9.00 4.28
N SER A 84 -9.93 8.88 3.28
CA SER A 84 -11.34 9.22 3.39
C SER A 84 -12.10 8.35 4.39
N GLY A 85 -11.63 7.13 4.64
CA GLY A 85 -12.26 6.17 5.55
C GLY A 85 -13.63 5.67 5.10
N GLY A 86 -13.97 5.79 3.81
CA GLY A 86 -15.30 5.46 3.31
C GLY A 86 -15.41 5.35 1.79
N ASN A 87 -16.64 5.44 1.30
CA ASN A 87 -17.04 5.16 -0.09
C ASN A 87 -17.02 6.39 -1.01
N ASN A 88 -16.04 7.27 -0.87
CA ASN A 88 -16.02 8.52 -1.63
C ASN A 88 -15.70 8.35 -3.13
N PHE A 89 -15.51 7.11 -3.61
CA PHE A 89 -14.99 6.80 -4.95
C PHE A 89 -15.85 5.79 -5.71
N GLY A 90 -17.16 5.97 -5.71
CA GLY A 90 -18.09 5.17 -6.53
C GLY A 90 -18.50 3.81 -5.95
N GLY A 91 -18.14 3.50 -4.73
CA GLY A 91 -18.78 2.43 -3.96
C GLY A 91 -18.12 1.06 -3.94
N LYS A 92 -17.28 0.66 -4.90
CA LYS A 92 -16.61 -0.65 -4.88
C LYS A 92 -15.24 -0.61 -4.21
N LEU A 93 -14.49 0.49 -4.38
CA LEU A 93 -13.18 0.69 -3.78
C LEU A 93 -13.34 1.35 -2.41
N LYS A 94 -12.95 0.64 -1.34
CA LYS A 94 -13.19 1.07 0.04
C LYS A 94 -11.92 1.09 0.86
N GLY A 95 -11.78 2.12 1.70
CA GLY A 95 -10.76 2.21 2.76
C GLY A 95 -11.36 1.89 4.13
N HIS A 96 -10.65 1.07 4.90
CA HIS A 96 -11.09 0.65 6.24
C HIS A 96 -10.09 1.18 7.28
N ARG A 97 -10.06 2.50 7.43
CA ARG A 97 -9.06 3.21 8.23
C ARG A 97 -9.22 3.02 9.74
N GLU A 98 -10.45 3.02 10.24
CA GLU A 98 -10.78 2.82 11.66
C GLU A 98 -9.97 3.73 12.63
N GLY A 99 -9.75 4.99 12.23
CA GLY A 99 -8.98 5.95 13.01
C GLY A 99 -7.46 5.84 12.90
N ARG A 100 -6.92 4.88 12.15
CA ARG A 100 -5.48 4.70 11.93
C ARG A 100 -4.92 5.76 10.98
N CYS A 101 -3.60 5.94 11.00
CA CYS A 101 -2.90 6.90 10.17
C CYS A 101 -2.55 6.34 8.79
N LEU A 102 -2.53 7.23 7.80
CA LEU A 102 -1.87 7.03 6.52
C LEU A 102 -0.45 7.57 6.61
N ILE A 103 0.55 6.79 6.22
CA ILE A 103 1.95 7.22 6.16
C ILE A 103 2.44 7.01 4.73
N HIS A 104 3.03 8.03 4.12
CA HIS A 104 3.44 7.98 2.72
C HIS A 104 4.91 8.41 2.57
N PHE A 105 5.73 7.49 2.11
CA PHE A 105 7.13 7.70 1.78
C PHE A 105 7.30 7.77 0.26
N ASP A 106 7.79 8.89 -0.24
CA ASP A 106 8.21 9.08 -1.63
C ASP A 106 9.74 9.05 -1.69
N THR A 107 10.30 8.07 -2.38
CA THR A 107 11.75 7.87 -2.47
C THR A 107 12.34 8.40 -3.76
N GLU A 108 11.52 8.67 -4.78
CA GLU A 108 11.95 8.99 -6.13
C GLU A 108 11.94 10.49 -6.44
N GLN A 109 10.94 11.21 -5.94
CA GLN A 109 10.66 12.57 -6.38
C GLN A 109 11.34 13.65 -5.51
N GLY A 110 11.62 14.81 -6.11
CA GLY A 110 12.05 15.98 -5.36
C GLY A 110 10.89 16.63 -4.60
N HIS A 111 11.18 17.39 -3.55
CA HIS A 111 10.20 17.97 -2.61
C HIS A 111 8.97 18.61 -3.26
N TRP A 112 9.14 19.39 -4.34
CA TRP A 112 8.03 20.04 -5.01
C TRP A 112 7.05 19.04 -5.64
N HIS A 113 7.58 18.00 -6.31
CA HIS A 113 6.75 16.96 -6.93
C HIS A 113 6.08 16.08 -5.87
N SER A 114 6.82 15.66 -4.83
CA SER A 114 6.25 14.91 -3.70
C SER A 114 5.13 15.69 -3.02
N GLN A 115 5.29 17.01 -2.81
CA GLN A 115 4.24 17.84 -2.24
C GLN A 115 2.96 17.83 -3.09
N ARG A 116 3.08 17.85 -4.43
CA ARG A 116 1.91 17.75 -5.32
C ARG A 116 1.21 16.40 -5.21
N VAL A 117 1.98 15.30 -5.08
CA VAL A 117 1.43 13.96 -4.85
C VAL A 117 0.64 13.94 -3.54
N PHE A 118 1.23 14.43 -2.46
CA PHE A 118 0.62 14.43 -1.14
C PHE A 118 -0.63 15.33 -1.07
N LYS A 119 -0.58 16.51 -1.67
CA LYS A 119 -1.75 17.40 -1.78
C LYS A 119 -2.88 16.76 -2.56
N ARG A 120 -2.58 16.07 -3.67
CA ARG A 120 -3.58 15.31 -4.43
C ARG A 120 -4.35 14.33 -3.55
N VAL A 121 -3.64 13.60 -2.68
CA VAL A 121 -4.27 12.65 -1.75
C VAL A 121 -5.26 13.37 -0.81
N ILE A 122 -4.86 14.49 -0.24
CA ILE A 122 -5.69 15.29 0.65
C ILE A 122 -6.91 15.85 -0.08
N ASP A 123 -6.67 16.45 -1.24
CA ASP A 123 -7.70 17.06 -2.06
C ASP A 123 -8.77 16.04 -2.46
N MET A 124 -8.36 14.83 -2.88
CA MET A 124 -9.26 13.75 -3.26
C MET A 124 -10.01 13.16 -2.05
N ALA A 125 -9.33 12.97 -0.92
CA ALA A 125 -9.95 12.40 0.27
C ALA A 125 -10.98 13.35 0.90
N ASN A 126 -10.92 14.64 0.60
CA ASN A 126 -11.82 15.69 1.12
C ASN A 126 -11.98 15.63 2.65
N VAL A 127 -10.90 15.40 3.37
CA VAL A 127 -10.91 15.32 4.83
C VAL A 127 -10.53 16.66 5.45
N LYS A 128 -11.23 17.06 6.51
CA LYS A 128 -10.95 18.31 7.25
C LYS A 128 -9.73 18.16 8.16
N ASP A 129 -9.56 16.99 8.75
CA ASP A 129 -8.43 16.67 9.62
C ASP A 129 -7.43 15.77 8.89
N VAL A 130 -6.30 16.34 8.53
CA VAL A 130 -5.17 15.67 7.90
C VAL A 130 -4.12 15.19 8.92
N GLY A 131 -4.34 15.38 10.22
CA GLY A 131 -3.37 15.06 11.26
C GLY A 131 -2.97 13.59 11.32
N CYS A 132 -3.77 12.69 10.74
CA CYS A 132 -3.44 11.29 10.59
C CYS A 132 -2.80 10.94 9.22
N TYR A 133 -2.41 11.90 8.43
CA TYR A 133 -1.65 11.72 7.20
C TYR A 133 -0.24 12.29 7.34
N GLN A 134 0.75 11.41 7.42
CA GLN A 134 2.17 11.77 7.52
C GLN A 134 2.87 11.51 6.18
N THR A 135 3.67 12.47 5.73
CA THR A 135 4.27 12.45 4.39
C THR A 135 5.76 12.77 4.43
N PHE A 136 6.55 11.97 3.73
CA PHE A 136 8.01 12.07 3.77
C PHE A 136 8.60 11.93 2.36
N ALA A 137 9.43 12.90 1.94
CA ALA A 137 10.21 12.85 0.71
C ALA A 137 11.65 12.42 1.03
N LEU A 138 12.03 11.19 0.65
CA LEU A 138 13.26 10.53 1.07
C LEU A 138 14.37 10.54 0.02
N ARG A 139 14.18 11.20 -1.12
CA ARG A 139 15.12 11.17 -2.25
C ARG A 139 16.56 11.59 -1.87
N THR A 140 16.70 12.50 -0.92
CA THR A 140 17.99 13.12 -0.57
C THR A 140 18.85 12.28 0.37
N ILE A 141 18.33 11.20 0.93
CA ILE A 141 19.03 10.34 1.87
C ILE A 141 19.36 8.97 1.25
N SER A 142 20.39 8.30 1.76
CA SER A 142 20.83 6.99 1.28
C SER A 142 19.82 5.89 1.56
N TYR A 143 19.88 4.76 0.81
CA TYR A 143 18.97 3.63 0.99
C TYR A 143 18.99 3.07 2.43
N LYS A 144 20.18 3.03 3.08
CA LYS A 144 20.30 2.60 4.48
C LYS A 144 19.57 3.56 5.44
N GLN A 145 19.72 4.86 5.22
CA GLN A 145 19.04 5.87 6.01
C GLN A 145 17.52 5.83 5.78
N ARG A 146 17.05 5.53 4.54
CA ARG A 146 15.62 5.35 4.26
C ARG A 146 15.03 4.22 5.09
N ILE A 147 15.67 3.05 5.13
CA ILE A 147 15.23 1.92 5.96
C ILE A 147 15.15 2.29 7.43
N GLN A 148 16.19 2.92 7.97
CA GLN A 148 16.22 3.35 9.38
C GLN A 148 15.13 4.39 9.69
N PHE A 149 14.91 5.33 8.77
CA PHE A 149 13.90 6.37 8.96
C PHE A 149 12.49 5.83 8.88
N ILE A 150 12.19 4.92 7.93
CA ILE A 150 10.90 4.23 7.86
C ILE A 150 10.62 3.50 9.17
N GLU A 151 11.58 2.71 9.66
CA GLU A 151 11.43 1.98 10.93
C GLU A 151 11.22 2.92 12.12
N PHE A 152 11.93 4.05 12.16
CA PHE A 152 11.76 5.07 13.18
C PHE A 152 10.33 5.64 13.20
N ILE A 153 9.81 6.04 12.03
CA ILE A 153 8.44 6.57 11.92
C ILE A 153 7.38 5.53 12.29
N LEU A 154 7.55 4.28 11.85
CA LEU A 154 6.62 3.20 12.21
C LEU A 154 6.62 2.93 13.72
N LYS A 155 7.78 3.03 14.36
CA LYS A 155 7.91 2.88 15.81
C LYS A 155 7.24 4.04 16.56
N GLU A 156 7.41 5.28 16.11
CA GLU A 156 6.76 6.45 16.72
C GLU A 156 5.22 6.37 16.65
N ASN A 157 4.69 5.76 15.59
CA ASN A 157 3.25 5.61 15.36
C ASN A 157 2.73 4.21 15.72
N LYS A 158 3.41 3.43 16.56
CA LYS A 158 3.16 2.00 16.80
C LYS A 158 1.67 1.64 16.93
N ASP A 159 0.90 2.43 17.65
CA ASP A 159 -0.51 2.14 17.94
C ASP A 159 -1.50 2.76 16.93
N LYS A 160 -0.99 3.50 15.94
CA LYS A 160 -1.79 4.25 14.96
C LYS A 160 -1.41 3.95 13.50
N ASN A 161 -0.44 3.10 13.27
CA ASN A 161 -0.07 2.70 11.93
C ASN A 161 -1.27 2.06 11.21
N GLY A 162 -1.54 2.53 10.00
CA GLY A 162 -2.62 2.02 9.18
C GLY A 162 -2.13 1.61 7.81
N LEU A 163 -2.38 2.41 6.77
CA LEU A 163 -1.80 2.19 5.46
C LEU A 163 -0.45 2.91 5.38
N VAL A 164 0.59 2.17 5.00
CA VAL A 164 1.93 2.69 4.73
C VAL A 164 2.22 2.54 3.25
N VAL A 165 2.43 3.64 2.55
CA VAL A 165 2.78 3.67 1.12
C VAL A 165 4.28 3.92 0.96
N ILE A 166 4.98 3.08 0.20
CA ILE A 166 6.39 3.25 -0.17
C ILE A 166 6.49 3.31 -1.70
N ASP A 167 6.61 4.52 -2.23
CA ASP A 167 6.72 4.79 -3.68
C ASP A 167 8.13 5.36 -3.98
N GLY A 168 9.14 4.55 -4.36
CA GLY A 168 9.25 3.20 -4.85
C GLY A 168 10.20 2.36 -3.99
N VAL A 169 9.84 1.09 -3.84
CA VAL A 169 10.60 0.15 -2.98
C VAL A 169 12.00 -0.18 -3.51
N ALA A 170 12.24 -0.03 -4.80
CA ALA A 170 13.57 -0.26 -5.41
C ALA A 170 14.68 0.61 -4.79
N ASP A 171 14.31 1.77 -4.28
CA ASP A 171 15.24 2.72 -3.65
C ASP A 171 15.60 2.37 -2.20
N LEU A 172 15.09 1.28 -1.66
CA LEU A 172 15.47 0.73 -0.34
C LEU A 172 16.64 -0.25 -0.43
N VAL A 173 17.16 -0.51 -1.62
CA VAL A 173 18.34 -1.34 -1.86
C VAL A 173 19.36 -0.56 -2.70
N SER A 174 20.63 -0.96 -2.65
CA SER A 174 21.68 -0.37 -3.52
C SER A 174 21.57 -0.86 -4.96
N ASP A 175 21.15 -2.12 -5.14
CA ASP A 175 20.93 -2.76 -6.42
C ASP A 175 19.78 -3.80 -6.28
N VAL A 176 18.75 -3.66 -7.10
CA VAL A 176 17.60 -4.58 -7.15
C VAL A 176 17.99 -6.01 -7.54
N ASN A 177 19.19 -6.22 -8.10
CA ASN A 177 19.76 -7.51 -8.44
C ASN A 177 20.67 -8.08 -7.35
N ASN A 178 20.95 -7.33 -6.29
CA ASN A 178 21.64 -7.88 -5.14
C ASN A 178 20.69 -8.81 -4.37
N LEU A 179 21.02 -10.11 -4.37
CA LEU A 179 20.18 -11.15 -3.79
C LEU A 179 19.97 -10.98 -2.30
N GLU A 180 21.04 -10.68 -1.56
CA GLU A 180 21.03 -10.53 -0.11
C GLU A 180 20.25 -9.28 0.33
N GLU A 181 20.57 -8.12 -0.24
CA GLU A 181 19.87 -6.87 0.07
C GLU A 181 18.39 -6.93 -0.29
N SER A 182 18.06 -7.54 -1.44
CA SER A 182 16.67 -7.73 -1.88
C SER A 182 15.88 -8.60 -0.92
N ASN A 183 16.48 -9.71 -0.46
CA ASN A 183 15.86 -10.60 0.52
C ASN A 183 15.66 -9.88 1.86
N LEU A 184 16.68 -9.20 2.37
CA LEU A 184 16.61 -8.45 3.62
C LEU A 184 15.56 -7.32 3.57
N CYS A 185 15.47 -6.60 2.45
CA CYS A 185 14.46 -5.57 2.25
C CYS A 185 13.04 -6.13 2.38
N VAL A 186 12.74 -7.25 1.70
CA VAL A 186 11.42 -7.88 1.76
C VAL A 186 11.13 -8.46 3.15
N GLN A 187 12.13 -9.05 3.82
CA GLN A 187 12.00 -9.48 5.21
C GLN A 187 11.65 -8.33 6.15
N LYS A 188 12.29 -7.16 5.97
CA LYS A 188 11.96 -5.94 6.74
C LYS A 188 10.53 -5.48 6.51
N ILE A 189 10.04 -5.49 5.28
CA ILE A 189 8.65 -5.14 4.96
C ILE A 189 7.67 -6.10 5.67
N MET A 190 7.96 -7.40 5.65
CA MET A 190 7.17 -8.41 6.36
C MET A 190 7.18 -8.19 7.87
N GLU A 191 8.37 -7.97 8.46
CA GLU A 191 8.55 -7.67 9.88
C GLU A 191 7.77 -6.43 10.28
N TRP A 192 7.92 -5.33 9.54
CA TRP A 192 7.24 -4.07 9.83
C TRP A 192 5.72 -4.20 9.76
N SER A 193 5.19 -4.86 8.73
CA SER A 193 3.74 -5.04 8.60
C SER A 193 3.15 -5.81 9.77
N ALA A 194 3.79 -6.90 10.19
CA ALA A 194 3.35 -7.73 11.32
C ALA A 194 3.54 -7.00 12.66
N LYS A 195 4.74 -6.52 12.94
CA LYS A 195 5.13 -5.90 14.22
C LYS A 195 4.34 -4.64 14.55
N TYR A 196 4.06 -3.83 13.54
CA TYR A 196 3.35 -2.56 13.70
C TYR A 196 1.87 -2.65 13.30
N ASN A 197 1.38 -3.87 13.01
CA ASN A 197 -0.01 -4.16 12.63
C ASN A 197 -0.55 -3.16 11.59
N CYS A 198 0.21 -2.94 10.51
CA CYS A 198 -0.13 -2.03 9.42
C CYS A 198 -0.21 -2.79 8.09
N HIS A 199 -0.85 -2.19 7.09
CA HIS A 199 -0.73 -2.67 5.72
C HIS A 199 0.33 -1.86 4.98
N ILE A 200 1.34 -2.51 4.42
CA ILE A 200 2.37 -1.85 3.62
C ILE A 200 2.09 -2.06 2.14
N MET A 201 1.87 -0.98 1.41
CA MET A 201 1.74 -0.98 -0.04
C MET A 201 3.03 -0.43 -0.67
N THR A 202 3.72 -1.23 -1.46
CA THR A 202 4.93 -0.80 -2.16
C THR A 202 4.70 -0.67 -3.66
N VAL A 203 5.52 0.16 -4.31
CA VAL A 203 5.48 0.37 -5.76
C VAL A 203 6.82 -0.03 -6.37
N ILE A 204 6.79 -0.79 -7.47
CA ILE A 204 8.00 -1.23 -8.20
C ILE A 204 7.77 -1.15 -9.71
N HIS A 205 8.84 -0.96 -10.47
CA HIS A 205 8.81 -1.06 -11.92
C HIS A 205 8.76 -2.52 -12.39
N SER A 206 8.09 -2.77 -13.52
CA SER A 206 8.26 -4.02 -14.26
C SER A 206 9.55 -3.97 -15.08
N ASN A 207 10.10 -5.14 -15.40
CA ASN A 207 11.17 -5.24 -16.38
C ASN A 207 10.71 -4.75 -17.76
N TYR A 208 11.61 -4.17 -18.50
CA TYR A 208 11.30 -3.71 -19.85
C TYR A 208 10.87 -4.89 -20.75
N GLY A 209 9.72 -4.74 -21.43
CA GLY A 209 9.18 -5.78 -22.30
C GLY A 209 8.68 -7.05 -21.60
N SER A 210 8.50 -6.99 -20.28
CA SER A 210 8.03 -8.12 -19.47
C SER A 210 7.01 -7.67 -18.43
N ASP A 211 6.12 -8.57 -18.07
CA ASP A 211 5.14 -8.41 -16.98
C ASP A 211 5.69 -8.85 -15.61
N LYS A 212 7.02 -9.09 -15.51
CA LYS A 212 7.68 -9.44 -14.25
C LYS A 212 8.23 -8.19 -13.56
N PRO A 213 8.15 -8.11 -12.23
CA PRO A 213 8.74 -7.03 -11.48
C PRO A 213 10.28 -7.09 -11.55
N THR A 214 10.93 -5.92 -11.38
CA THR A 214 12.37 -5.76 -11.62
C THR A 214 13.23 -6.51 -10.61
N GLY A 215 14.19 -7.29 -11.11
CA GLY A 215 15.31 -7.85 -10.37
C GLY A 215 14.94 -8.95 -9.36
N HIS A 216 15.90 -9.28 -8.49
CA HIS A 216 15.68 -10.19 -7.37
C HIS A 216 14.68 -9.61 -6.36
N LEU A 217 14.70 -8.30 -6.14
CA LEU A 217 13.74 -7.62 -5.28
C LEU A 217 12.31 -7.90 -5.72
N GLY A 218 12.01 -7.71 -6.99
CA GLY A 218 10.69 -8.02 -7.55
C GLY A 218 10.30 -9.48 -7.37
N SER A 219 11.23 -10.41 -7.59
CA SER A 219 10.99 -11.85 -7.39
C SER A 219 10.68 -12.21 -5.93
N PHE A 220 11.33 -11.57 -4.96
CA PHE A 220 11.02 -11.79 -3.54
C PHE A 220 9.68 -11.18 -3.14
N LEU A 221 9.34 -9.99 -3.65
CA LEU A 221 8.03 -9.40 -3.45
C LEU A 221 6.92 -10.33 -3.95
N GLU A 222 7.04 -10.88 -5.17
CA GLU A 222 6.05 -11.83 -5.74
C GLU A 222 5.82 -13.06 -4.87
N LYS A 223 6.87 -13.59 -4.25
CA LYS A 223 6.79 -14.81 -3.44
C LYS A 223 6.17 -14.60 -2.07
N LYS A 224 6.22 -13.37 -1.54
CA LYS A 224 5.90 -13.07 -0.14
C LYS A 224 4.66 -12.19 0.05
N THR A 225 4.26 -11.46 -0.99
CA THR A 225 3.12 -10.55 -0.94
C THR A 225 1.79 -11.24 -0.66
N GLU A 226 0.87 -10.50 -0.04
CA GLU A 226 -0.54 -10.88 0.02
C GLU A 226 -1.21 -10.67 -1.33
N THR A 227 -1.03 -9.50 -1.94
CA THR A 227 -1.63 -9.13 -3.23
C THR A 227 -0.62 -8.48 -4.15
N GLN A 228 -0.53 -8.97 -5.38
CA GLN A 228 0.21 -8.38 -6.48
C GLN A 228 -0.75 -7.68 -7.43
N ILE A 229 -0.59 -6.38 -7.57
CA ILE A 229 -1.40 -5.52 -8.44
C ILE A 229 -0.58 -5.19 -9.69
N GLN A 230 -1.15 -5.45 -10.85
CA GLN A 230 -0.55 -5.11 -12.15
C GLN A 230 -1.26 -3.89 -12.75
N LEU A 231 -0.49 -2.90 -13.18
CA LEU A 231 -0.98 -1.78 -14.00
C LEU A 231 -0.48 -1.93 -15.42
N GLU A 232 -1.38 -1.78 -16.37
CA GLU A 232 -1.08 -1.84 -17.81
C GLU A 232 -1.80 -0.70 -18.54
N ALA A 233 -1.17 -0.20 -19.61
CA ALA A 233 -1.85 0.71 -20.52
C ALA A 233 -3.07 -0.03 -21.12
N ASN A 234 -4.24 0.60 -21.08
CA ASN A 234 -5.43 -0.01 -21.66
C ASN A 234 -5.31 -0.07 -23.19
N THR A 235 -5.67 -1.22 -23.77
CA THR A 235 -5.52 -1.46 -25.20
C THR A 235 -6.58 -0.77 -26.05
N VAL A 236 -7.73 -0.47 -25.47
CA VAL A 236 -8.87 0.17 -26.16
C VAL A 236 -8.80 1.70 -26.05
N ASN A 237 -8.55 2.19 -24.84
CA ASN A 237 -8.42 3.63 -24.58
C ASN A 237 -7.06 3.93 -23.94
N LYS A 238 -6.19 4.63 -24.65
CA LYS A 238 -4.81 4.96 -24.22
C LYS A 238 -4.74 5.90 -23.01
N GLU A 239 -5.83 6.59 -22.69
CA GLU A 239 -5.91 7.44 -21.50
C GLU A 239 -6.17 6.63 -20.23
N TRP A 240 -6.67 5.42 -20.37
CA TRP A 240 -6.99 4.54 -19.28
C TRP A 240 -5.80 3.66 -18.89
N VAL A 241 -5.78 3.29 -17.62
CA VAL A 241 -4.86 2.29 -17.06
C VAL A 241 -5.69 1.14 -16.51
N THR A 242 -5.43 -0.05 -17.00
CA THR A 242 -6.06 -1.27 -16.50
C THR A 242 -5.34 -1.73 -15.23
N VAL A 243 -6.11 -2.05 -14.21
CA VAL A 243 -5.68 -2.54 -12.91
C VAL A 243 -6.18 -3.96 -12.73
N SER A 244 -5.28 -4.90 -12.57
CA SER A 244 -5.62 -6.31 -12.37
C SER A 244 -4.96 -6.89 -11.13
N CYS A 245 -5.63 -7.85 -10.50
CA CYS A 245 -5.07 -8.68 -9.45
C CYS A 245 -4.30 -9.82 -10.10
N LYS A 246 -2.97 -9.71 -10.18
CA LYS A 246 -2.14 -10.75 -10.77
C LYS A 246 -2.02 -11.97 -9.86
N ARG A 247 -1.94 -11.75 -8.56
CA ARG A 247 -1.89 -12.77 -7.51
C ARG A 247 -2.56 -12.26 -6.24
N SER A 248 -3.23 -13.16 -5.53
CA SER A 248 -3.74 -12.91 -4.18
C SER A 248 -3.65 -14.20 -3.36
N ARG A 249 -3.40 -14.07 -2.06
CA ARG A 249 -3.52 -15.20 -1.11
C ARG A 249 -4.97 -15.53 -0.79
N GLY A 250 -5.88 -14.57 -1.00
CA GLY A 250 -7.31 -14.73 -0.82
C GLY A 250 -8.07 -14.65 -2.14
N TYR A 251 -9.21 -13.98 -2.13
CA TYR A 251 -9.98 -13.71 -3.34
C TYR A 251 -9.33 -12.63 -4.18
N ALA A 252 -9.23 -12.87 -5.50
CA ALA A 252 -8.80 -11.84 -6.43
C ALA A 252 -9.94 -10.83 -6.65
N PHE A 253 -9.61 -9.55 -6.63
CA PHE A 253 -10.55 -8.49 -7.00
C PHE A 253 -10.76 -8.44 -8.52
N GLU A 254 -11.90 -7.91 -8.96
CA GLU A 254 -12.22 -7.76 -10.38
C GLU A 254 -11.34 -6.70 -11.04
N THR A 255 -10.94 -6.97 -12.29
CA THR A 255 -10.18 -6.01 -13.10
C THR A 255 -11.01 -4.75 -13.34
N PHE A 256 -10.40 -3.59 -13.15
CA PHE A 256 -11.00 -2.29 -13.41
C PHE A 256 -10.01 -1.37 -14.14
N SER A 257 -10.47 -0.20 -14.54
CA SER A 257 -9.61 0.81 -15.12
C SER A 257 -9.73 2.12 -14.37
N PHE A 258 -8.65 2.90 -14.35
CA PHE A 258 -8.69 4.28 -13.89
C PHE A 258 -8.15 5.21 -14.97
N SER A 259 -8.52 6.48 -14.91
CA SER A 259 -8.01 7.55 -15.75
C SER A 259 -7.65 8.76 -14.87
N ILE A 260 -7.12 9.79 -15.50
CA ILE A 260 -6.79 11.06 -14.84
C ILE A 260 -7.62 12.14 -15.52
N ASN A 261 -8.35 12.92 -14.74
CA ASN A 261 -9.16 14.02 -15.27
C ASN A 261 -8.30 15.26 -15.60
N GLU A 262 -8.93 16.30 -16.12
CA GLU A 262 -8.31 17.58 -16.48
C GLU A 262 -7.63 18.31 -15.31
N PHE A 263 -8.04 18.02 -14.06
CA PHE A 263 -7.43 18.58 -12.85
C PHE A 263 -6.22 17.76 -12.34
N GLY A 264 -5.84 16.68 -13.06
CA GLY A 264 -4.75 15.80 -12.65
C GLY A 264 -5.11 14.84 -11.52
N LEU A 265 -6.40 14.51 -11.36
CA LEU A 265 -6.89 13.61 -10.32
C LEU A 265 -7.26 12.25 -10.92
N PRO A 266 -6.78 11.13 -10.34
CA PRO A 266 -7.19 9.80 -10.77
C PRO A 266 -8.61 9.48 -10.34
N PHE A 267 -9.37 8.79 -11.20
CA PHE A 267 -10.72 8.32 -10.93
C PHE A 267 -10.95 6.94 -11.56
N VAL A 268 -11.84 6.15 -10.98
CA VAL A 268 -12.22 4.82 -11.49
C VAL A 268 -13.17 4.98 -12.66
N VAL A 269 -12.86 4.34 -13.80
CA VAL A 269 -13.67 4.44 -15.02
C VAL A 269 -14.94 3.62 -14.86
N GLY A 270 -16.08 4.20 -15.22
CA GLY A 270 -17.40 3.53 -15.17
C GLY A 270 -18.09 3.63 -13.81
N GLU A 271 -17.45 4.19 -12.80
CA GLU A 271 -18.10 4.58 -11.55
C GLU A 271 -18.59 6.04 -11.68
N ILE A 272 -19.78 6.31 -11.14
CA ILE A 272 -20.33 7.68 -11.11
C ILE A 272 -19.57 8.43 -10.00
N TYR A 273 -18.45 8.98 -10.39
CA TYR A 273 -17.68 9.89 -9.56
C TYR A 273 -17.68 11.24 -10.23
N ASP A 274 -18.40 12.19 -9.67
CA ASP A 274 -18.27 13.60 -10.06
C ASP A 274 -17.22 14.25 -9.13
N PRO A 275 -15.98 14.47 -9.64
CA PRO A 275 -14.97 15.14 -8.84
C PRO A 275 -15.39 16.55 -8.44
N LEU A 276 -16.34 17.18 -9.14
CA LEU A 276 -16.83 18.53 -8.85
C LEU A 276 -17.83 18.54 -7.67
N GLU A 277 -18.46 17.42 -7.35
CA GLU A 277 -19.35 17.32 -6.19
C GLU A 277 -18.60 17.40 -4.86
N TYR A 278 -17.30 17.04 -4.88
CA TYR A 278 -16.43 17.03 -3.71
C TYR A 278 -15.34 18.11 -3.75
N PHE A 279 -15.13 18.78 -4.89
CA PHE A 279 -14.17 19.86 -5.04
C PHE A 279 -14.85 21.21 -5.04
N VAL A 280 -14.82 21.90 -3.91
CA VAL A 280 -14.90 23.36 -3.91
C VAL A 280 -13.55 23.88 -4.44
N VAL A 281 -13.42 23.99 -5.78
CA VAL A 281 -12.28 24.68 -6.39
C VAL A 281 -12.30 26.12 -5.85
N PRO A 282 -11.29 26.56 -5.08
CA PRO A 282 -11.21 27.95 -4.72
C PRO A 282 -11.14 28.76 -6.03
N LYS A 283 -12.08 29.69 -6.24
CA LYS A 283 -12.22 30.50 -7.46
C LYS A 283 -10.92 31.21 -7.92
N ASN A 284 -9.87 31.21 -7.10
CA ASN A 284 -8.61 31.91 -7.34
C ASN A 284 -7.48 31.00 -7.90
N LYS A 285 -7.75 29.74 -8.30
CA LYS A 285 -6.72 28.82 -8.84
C LYS A 285 -6.93 28.39 -10.31
N ILE A 286 -7.78 29.10 -11.07
CA ILE A 286 -8.02 28.81 -12.48
C ILE A 286 -6.99 29.46 -13.41
N LEU A 287 -6.08 30.28 -12.89
CA LEU A 287 -5.08 31.02 -13.68
C LEU A 287 -3.70 30.97 -13.01
N GLU A 288 -3.04 29.80 -12.97
CA GLU A 288 -1.57 29.72 -12.90
C GLU A 288 -1.09 28.35 -13.44
#